data_a05443ad96c3bc332e78c838424d6e52
#
_entry.id   a05443ad96c3bc332e78c838424d6e52
#
_cell.length_a   1.000
_cell.length_b   1.000
_cell.length_c   1.000
_cell.angle_alpha   90.00
_cell.angle_beta   90.00
_cell.angle_gamma   90.00
#
_symmetry.space_group_name_H-M   'P 1'
#
loop_
_entity.id
_entity.type
_entity.pdbx_description
1 polymer ?
#
loop_
_entity_poly.entity_id
_entity_poly.type
_entity_poly.pdbx_seq_one_letter_code
_entity_poly.pdbx_strand_id
1 'polypeptide(L)'
;MDFRLSILDFPLKSWLARVVLSVSVIAPSLVSGQQPTKIPFPYGPMGLNSMPWIVAKESNLFAKNGVDVDMIFVGVSTVMIQSMLSGAANIAGLGGPAVISNVLKGGDIIQIAATVPYFTQSLMVRPQISEIGGLRGKKVGITRFGAVTDLALRALLERNNIKDVTILQMGGLAEAMAGLSKGSVDGAVVSPPHTLSLLKQGFRELVSPGDLRKLGIGFVTNGIVARRSFASSNRNIVLRVIKATAEGTKLMTANEPLTKKLISKYLHIDDPELLHQSYLYVSENFAREPFVPPGAMQWMAQQLAQMNLVDAKALQTTPNSAFFDNSFVEELKQSGFFESLWK
;
A
#
# COMPACT_ATOMS: atom_id res chain seq x y z
N MET A 1 -6.65 29.79 -92.83
CA MET A 1 -8.10 29.97 -93.01
C MET A 1 -8.64 30.33 -91.64
N ASP A 2 -8.57 31.53 -91.36
CA ASP A 2 -9.51 32.61 -91.14
C ASP A 2 -10.97 32.13 -90.97
N PHE A 3 -11.51 32.48 -89.83
CA PHE A 3 -12.72 33.32 -89.76
C PHE A 3 -12.98 33.84 -88.34
N ARG A 4 -12.88 35.13 -88.27
CA ARG A 4 -13.38 36.00 -87.17
C ARG A 4 -14.91 36.05 -87.22
N LEU A 5 -15.53 36.37 -86.12
CA LEU A 5 -16.62 37.31 -85.93
C LEU A 5 -17.04 37.25 -84.46
N SER A 6 -16.74 38.24 -83.69
CA SER A 6 -17.27 39.59 -83.41
C SER A 6 -18.64 39.63 -82.74
N ILE A 7 -18.58 40.18 -81.50
CA ILE A 7 -19.48 41.19 -80.93
C ILE A 7 -20.99 40.84 -80.72
N LEU A 8 -21.41 40.92 -79.49
CA LEU A 8 -22.39 41.93 -79.03
C LEU A 8 -22.52 41.99 -77.53
N ASP A 9 -22.25 43.21 -77.03
CA ASP A 9 -22.58 43.68 -75.67
C ASP A 9 -24.07 43.69 -75.44
N PHE A 10 -24.52 43.37 -74.23
CA PHE A 10 -25.65 44.03 -73.58
C PHE A 10 -25.60 43.96 -72.08
N PRO A 11 -25.75 45.06 -71.32
CA PRO A 11 -25.75 45.11 -69.89
C PRO A 11 -27.17 44.92 -69.33
N LEU A 12 -27.32 44.08 -68.32
CA LEU A 12 -28.54 44.17 -67.48
C LEU A 12 -28.12 44.00 -65.98
N LYS A 13 -28.20 45.16 -65.31
CA LYS A 13 -28.28 45.23 -63.86
C LYS A 13 -29.58 44.57 -63.44
N SER A 14 -29.56 43.67 -62.49
CA SER A 14 -30.55 43.53 -61.43
C SER A 14 -30.16 42.52 -60.36
N TRP A 15 -29.96 42.97 -59.15
CA TRP A 15 -30.46 42.43 -57.91
C TRP A 15 -30.70 40.93 -57.84
N LEU A 16 -29.81 40.21 -57.16
CA LEU A 16 -30.20 39.03 -56.39
C LEU A 16 -29.41 38.98 -55.10
N ALA A 17 -30.20 38.96 -54.02
CA ALA A 17 -29.78 38.94 -52.64
C ALA A 17 -28.82 37.78 -52.36
N ARG A 18 -27.69 38.10 -51.74
CA ARG A 18 -26.80 37.09 -51.10
C ARG A 18 -27.46 36.58 -49.83
N VAL A 19 -28.15 35.48 -49.88
CA VAL A 19 -28.48 34.68 -48.71
C VAL A 19 -27.22 33.89 -48.36
N VAL A 20 -26.46 34.40 -47.43
CA VAL A 20 -25.37 33.62 -46.79
C VAL A 20 -26.02 32.67 -45.79
N LEU A 21 -26.25 31.44 -46.22
CA LEU A 21 -26.61 30.36 -45.32
C LEU A 21 -25.36 30.01 -44.47
N SER A 22 -25.29 30.55 -43.25
CA SER A 22 -24.30 30.16 -42.26
C SER A 22 -24.66 28.76 -41.75
N VAL A 23 -24.12 27.73 -42.37
CA VAL A 23 -24.14 26.38 -41.83
C VAL A 23 -23.17 26.36 -40.65
N SER A 24 -23.68 26.56 -39.45
CA SER A 24 -22.95 26.30 -38.21
C SER A 24 -22.70 24.80 -38.12
N VAL A 25 -21.52 24.36 -38.57
CA VAL A 25 -21.02 23.01 -38.30
C VAL A 25 -20.78 22.95 -36.81
N ILE A 26 -21.74 22.41 -36.05
CA ILE A 26 -21.52 21.97 -34.68
C ILE A 26 -20.56 20.77 -34.78
N ALA A 27 -19.25 21.03 -34.74
CA ALA A 27 -18.29 19.98 -34.56
C ALA A 27 -18.57 19.33 -33.18
N PRO A 28 -18.86 18.02 -33.12
CA PRO A 28 -18.92 17.36 -31.82
C PRO A 28 -17.57 17.58 -31.18
N SER A 29 -17.57 18.25 -30.01
CA SER A 29 -16.41 18.31 -29.16
C SER A 29 -16.05 16.86 -28.83
N LEU A 30 -15.03 16.32 -29.51
CA LEU A 30 -14.37 15.08 -29.10
C LEU A 30 -13.86 15.36 -27.70
N VAL A 31 -14.64 14.93 -26.70
CA VAL A 31 -14.11 14.74 -25.37
C VAL A 31 -12.95 13.78 -25.56
N SER A 32 -11.75 14.35 -25.65
CA SER A 32 -10.50 13.59 -25.70
C SER A 32 -10.47 12.80 -24.39
N GLY A 33 -10.99 11.60 -24.41
CA GLY A 33 -10.88 10.66 -23.33
C GLY A 33 -9.37 10.41 -23.13
N GLN A 34 -8.79 11.16 -22.21
CA GLN A 34 -7.39 10.98 -21.82
C GLN A 34 -7.24 9.51 -21.44
N GLN A 35 -6.48 8.76 -22.23
CA GLN A 35 -6.21 7.35 -21.87
C GLN A 35 -5.65 7.30 -20.45
N PRO A 36 -6.11 6.35 -19.62
CA PRO A 36 -5.64 6.24 -18.24
C PRO A 36 -4.11 6.15 -18.21
N THR A 37 -3.47 6.94 -17.37
CA THR A 37 -2.02 6.88 -17.20
C THR A 37 -1.64 5.51 -16.66
N LYS A 38 -0.83 4.77 -17.41
CA LYS A 38 -0.35 3.45 -17.00
C LYS A 38 0.72 3.58 -15.92
N ILE A 39 0.52 2.93 -14.78
CA ILE A 39 1.34 3.05 -13.58
C ILE A 39 1.80 1.65 -13.15
N PRO A 40 3.10 1.31 -13.30
CA PRO A 40 3.67 0.15 -12.64
C PRO A 40 3.59 0.33 -11.13
N PHE A 41 2.96 -0.64 -10.45
CA PHE A 41 2.75 -0.61 -9.00
C PHE A 41 3.31 -1.90 -8.38
N PRO A 42 4.61 -1.95 -8.07
CA PRO A 42 5.17 -3.05 -7.31
C PRO A 42 4.60 -3.07 -5.89
N TYR A 43 4.25 -4.25 -5.42
CA TYR A 43 3.70 -4.46 -4.08
C TYR A 43 4.17 -5.78 -3.46
N GLY A 44 4.16 -5.86 -2.15
CA GLY A 44 4.49 -7.05 -1.37
C GLY A 44 4.67 -6.74 0.11
N PRO A 45 4.80 -7.78 0.94
CA PRO A 45 4.63 -9.19 0.62
C PRO A 45 3.17 -9.54 0.26
N MET A 46 2.96 -10.67 -0.45
CA MET A 46 1.62 -11.17 -0.70
C MET A 46 0.96 -11.56 0.63
N GLY A 47 -0.23 -11.04 0.87
CA GLY A 47 -0.97 -11.29 2.11
C GLY A 47 -2.19 -10.38 2.24
N LEU A 48 -2.91 -10.51 3.36
CA LEU A 48 -4.14 -9.75 3.61
C LEU A 48 -3.93 -8.22 3.57
N ASN A 49 -2.73 -7.75 3.90
CA ASN A 49 -2.41 -6.32 3.87
C ASN A 49 -2.36 -5.73 2.45
N SER A 50 -2.29 -6.55 1.40
CA SER A 50 -2.35 -6.12 0.00
C SER A 50 -3.78 -6.07 -0.58
N MET A 51 -4.76 -6.56 0.16
CA MET A 51 -6.14 -6.71 -0.32
C MET A 51 -6.80 -5.41 -0.81
N PRO A 52 -6.60 -4.22 -0.22
CA PRO A 52 -7.18 -2.99 -0.74
C PRO A 52 -6.82 -2.72 -2.21
N TRP A 53 -5.56 -2.95 -2.58
CA TRP A 53 -5.09 -2.75 -3.96
C TRP A 53 -5.62 -3.83 -4.90
N ILE A 54 -5.66 -5.09 -4.44
CA ILE A 54 -6.22 -6.22 -5.19
C ILE A 54 -7.71 -5.96 -5.48
N VAL A 55 -8.48 -5.58 -4.46
CA VAL A 55 -9.91 -5.25 -4.61
C VAL A 55 -10.08 -4.04 -5.54
N ALA A 56 -9.26 -3.00 -5.39
CA ALA A 56 -9.32 -1.83 -6.27
C ALA A 56 -9.04 -2.20 -7.74
N LYS A 57 -8.07 -3.07 -8.01
CA LYS A 57 -7.74 -3.54 -9.37
C LYS A 57 -8.86 -4.41 -9.94
N GLU A 58 -9.26 -5.44 -9.23
CA GLU A 58 -10.28 -6.40 -9.69
C GLU A 58 -11.68 -5.78 -9.87
N SER A 59 -11.95 -4.68 -9.15
CA SER A 59 -13.20 -3.92 -9.25
C SER A 59 -13.08 -2.68 -10.15
N ASN A 60 -12.02 -2.56 -10.94
CA ASN A 60 -11.77 -1.44 -11.85
C ASN A 60 -11.78 -0.04 -11.19
N LEU A 61 -11.54 0.06 -9.88
CA LEU A 61 -11.57 1.34 -9.16
C LEU A 61 -10.41 2.26 -9.57
N PHE A 62 -9.26 1.71 -9.94
CA PHE A 62 -8.17 2.49 -10.52
C PHE A 62 -8.59 3.13 -11.83
N ALA A 63 -9.17 2.37 -12.76
CA ALA A 63 -9.65 2.88 -14.04
C ALA A 63 -10.78 3.91 -13.86
N LYS A 64 -11.71 3.67 -12.93
CA LYS A 64 -12.77 4.63 -12.53
C LYS A 64 -12.17 5.96 -12.09
N ASN A 65 -11.04 5.95 -11.42
CA ASN A 65 -10.30 7.15 -11.00
C ASN A 65 -9.34 7.67 -12.08
N GLY A 66 -9.37 7.17 -13.31
CA GLY A 66 -8.59 7.65 -14.44
C GLY A 66 -7.10 7.28 -14.39
N VAL A 67 -6.75 6.16 -13.74
CA VAL A 67 -5.40 5.58 -13.74
C VAL A 67 -5.48 4.10 -14.11
N ASP A 68 -4.51 3.62 -14.89
CA ASP A 68 -4.34 2.20 -15.19
C ASP A 68 -3.15 1.66 -14.39
N VAL A 69 -3.45 0.99 -13.28
CA VAL A 69 -2.43 0.42 -12.39
C VAL A 69 -2.08 -0.98 -12.83
N ASP A 70 -0.81 -1.20 -13.16
CA ASP A 70 -0.22 -2.50 -13.43
C ASP A 70 0.39 -3.05 -12.13
N MET A 71 -0.32 -3.95 -11.47
CA MET A 71 0.09 -4.52 -10.19
C MET A 71 1.14 -5.60 -10.40
N ILE A 72 2.35 -5.38 -9.86
CA ILE A 72 3.49 -6.28 -9.99
C ILE A 72 3.85 -6.83 -8.60
N PHE A 73 3.64 -8.12 -8.41
CA PHE A 73 4.08 -8.76 -7.16
C PHE A 73 5.60 -8.82 -7.08
N VAL A 74 6.17 -8.26 -6.01
CA VAL A 74 7.60 -8.30 -5.72
C VAL A 74 7.79 -8.68 -4.25
N GLY A 75 8.23 -9.90 -3.99
CA GLY A 75 8.34 -10.44 -2.62
C GLY A 75 9.41 -9.79 -1.74
N VAL A 76 10.25 -8.91 -2.29
CA VAL A 76 11.43 -8.34 -1.60
C VAL A 76 11.44 -6.82 -1.69
N SER A 77 11.34 -6.16 -0.53
CA SER A 77 11.27 -4.69 -0.45
C SER A 77 12.48 -3.97 -1.07
N THR A 78 13.68 -4.55 -0.98
CA THR A 78 14.89 -3.96 -1.58
C THR A 78 14.82 -3.94 -3.11
N VAL A 79 14.21 -4.95 -3.74
CA VAL A 79 13.98 -4.97 -5.19
C VAL A 79 12.95 -3.92 -5.60
N MET A 80 11.88 -3.75 -4.81
CA MET A 80 10.91 -2.67 -5.04
C MET A 80 11.56 -1.28 -4.95
N ILE A 81 12.38 -1.04 -3.92
CA ILE A 81 13.14 0.21 -3.78
C ILE A 81 14.04 0.44 -5.00
N GLN A 82 14.76 -0.58 -5.47
CA GLN A 82 15.61 -0.47 -6.66
C GLN A 82 14.81 -0.14 -7.92
N SER A 83 13.65 -0.76 -8.12
CA SER A 83 12.77 -0.44 -9.25
C SER A 83 12.26 1.00 -9.21
N MET A 84 12.02 1.54 -8.02
CA MET A 84 11.64 2.95 -7.85
C MET A 84 12.82 3.88 -8.11
N LEU A 85 14.00 3.59 -7.59
CA LEU A 85 15.20 4.42 -7.78
C LEU A 85 15.65 4.45 -9.25
N SER A 86 15.49 3.35 -10.00
CA SER A 86 15.75 3.32 -11.44
C SER A 86 14.69 4.05 -12.29
N GLY A 87 13.56 4.45 -11.69
CA GLY A 87 12.45 5.06 -12.41
C GLY A 87 11.52 4.05 -13.11
N ALA A 88 11.74 2.75 -12.97
CA ALA A 88 10.85 1.72 -13.50
C ALA A 88 9.47 1.72 -12.81
N ALA A 89 9.39 2.16 -11.57
CA ALA A 89 8.15 2.44 -10.87
C ALA A 89 8.25 3.76 -10.10
N ASN A 90 7.16 4.50 -10.04
CA ASN A 90 7.10 5.78 -9.32
C ASN A 90 6.23 5.73 -8.06
N ILE A 91 5.35 4.75 -7.99
CA ILE A 91 4.45 4.50 -6.84
C ILE A 91 4.54 3.01 -6.52
N ALA A 92 4.49 2.65 -5.23
CA ALA A 92 4.56 1.26 -4.79
C ALA A 92 3.79 1.04 -3.48
N GLY A 93 3.52 -0.24 -3.16
CA GLY A 93 2.98 -0.66 -1.87
C GLY A 93 4.10 -1.15 -0.95
N LEU A 94 4.48 -0.34 0.06
CA LEU A 94 5.58 -0.64 1.00
C LEU A 94 5.24 -0.19 2.43
N GLY A 95 5.93 -0.78 3.40
CA GLY A 95 5.90 -0.35 4.80
C GLY A 95 6.95 0.70 5.16
N GLY A 96 6.76 1.36 6.29
CA GLY A 96 7.60 2.45 6.78
C GLY A 96 9.10 2.15 6.93
N PRO A 97 9.52 0.97 7.44
CA PRO A 97 10.95 0.67 7.59
C PRO A 97 11.77 0.77 6.31
N ALA A 98 11.18 0.34 5.17
CA ALA A 98 11.85 0.42 3.87
C ALA A 98 12.04 1.89 3.42
N VAL A 99 11.06 2.73 3.67
CA VAL A 99 11.14 4.18 3.37
C VAL A 99 12.20 4.85 4.20
N ILE A 100 12.21 4.62 5.52
CA ILE A 100 13.21 5.19 6.44
C ILE A 100 14.62 4.79 6.02
N SER A 101 14.85 3.51 5.75
CA SER A 101 16.16 3.03 5.31
C SER A 101 16.60 3.65 3.98
N ASN A 102 15.65 3.93 3.07
CA ASN A 102 15.95 4.59 1.81
C ASN A 102 16.30 6.07 2.01
N VAL A 103 15.47 6.81 2.76
CA VAL A 103 15.66 8.24 2.99
C VAL A 103 16.98 8.53 3.71
N LEU A 104 17.33 7.75 4.73
CA LEU A 104 18.59 7.91 5.47
C LEU A 104 19.84 7.59 4.63
N LYS A 105 19.66 6.96 3.46
CA LYS A 105 20.71 6.77 2.44
C LYS A 105 20.66 7.82 1.33
N GLY A 106 19.88 8.90 1.50
CA GLY A 106 19.72 9.96 0.50
C GLY A 106 18.76 9.61 -0.64
N GLY A 107 17.92 8.58 -0.50
CA GLY A 107 16.98 8.18 -1.55
C GLY A 107 15.74 9.05 -1.64
N ASP A 108 15.11 9.06 -2.82
CA ASP A 108 13.97 9.93 -3.20
C ASP A 108 12.59 9.29 -2.98
N ILE A 109 12.43 8.44 -1.95
CA ILE A 109 11.16 7.75 -1.67
C ILE A 109 10.51 8.32 -0.41
N ILE A 110 9.19 8.55 -0.46
CA ILE A 110 8.41 9.10 0.64
C ILE A 110 7.14 8.30 0.87
N GLN A 111 6.73 8.12 2.13
CA GLN A 111 5.44 7.54 2.48
C GLN A 111 4.33 8.57 2.29
N ILE A 112 3.33 8.29 1.45
CA ILE A 112 2.24 9.23 1.12
C ILE A 112 0.88 8.80 1.66
N ALA A 113 0.75 7.54 2.06
CA ALA A 113 -0.43 7.03 2.75
C ALA A 113 -0.06 5.79 3.57
N ALA A 114 -0.71 5.58 4.71
CA ALA A 114 -0.58 4.40 5.55
C ALA A 114 -1.90 3.62 5.56
N THR A 115 -2.02 2.59 4.75
CA THR A 115 -3.23 1.75 4.71
C THR A 115 -3.37 0.90 5.97
N VAL A 116 -2.25 0.53 6.59
CA VAL A 116 -2.19 -0.20 7.86
C VAL A 116 -1.22 0.52 8.80
N PRO A 117 -1.71 1.53 9.58
CA PRO A 117 -0.88 2.40 10.41
C PRO A 117 -0.56 1.83 11.81
N TYR A 118 -0.52 0.51 11.97
CA TYR A 118 -0.23 -0.19 13.23
C TYR A 118 0.32 -1.60 12.97
N PHE A 119 0.77 -2.25 14.05
CA PHE A 119 1.18 -3.64 13.99
C PHE A 119 0.00 -4.58 13.74
N THR A 120 0.21 -5.53 12.85
CA THR A 120 -0.77 -6.60 12.52
C THR A 120 -0.22 -7.99 12.79
N GLN A 121 0.94 -8.05 13.43
CA GLN A 121 1.63 -9.29 13.76
C GLN A 121 1.12 -9.85 15.08
N SER A 122 1.13 -11.18 15.17
CA SER A 122 0.95 -11.93 16.40
C SER A 122 2.23 -12.66 16.76
N LEU A 123 2.52 -12.77 18.03
CA LEU A 123 3.51 -13.71 18.53
C LEU A 123 2.83 -15.04 18.84
N MET A 124 3.04 -16.00 17.97
CA MET A 124 2.57 -17.38 18.12
C MET A 124 3.65 -18.19 18.83
N VAL A 125 3.27 -19.03 19.78
CA VAL A 125 4.18 -19.85 20.57
C VAL A 125 3.65 -21.27 20.77
N ARG A 126 4.52 -22.18 21.22
CA ARG A 126 4.10 -23.49 21.67
C ARG A 126 3.15 -23.37 22.86
N PRO A 127 2.17 -24.29 23.01
CA PRO A 127 1.11 -24.20 24.04
C PRO A 127 1.65 -24.09 25.48
N GLN A 128 2.85 -24.62 25.73
CA GLN A 128 3.50 -24.63 27.04
C GLN A 128 3.99 -23.22 27.47
N ILE A 129 4.16 -22.30 26.53
CA ILE A 129 4.52 -20.92 26.82
C ILE A 129 3.23 -20.14 27.03
N SER A 130 2.88 -19.85 28.29
CA SER A 130 1.60 -19.24 28.67
C SER A 130 1.71 -17.74 28.93
N GLU A 131 2.93 -17.21 29.10
CA GLU A 131 3.19 -15.82 29.43
C GLU A 131 4.48 -15.32 28.75
N ILE A 132 4.63 -14.02 28.63
CA ILE A 132 5.77 -13.37 27.96
C ILE A 132 7.11 -13.75 28.61
N GLY A 133 7.13 -13.88 29.94
CA GLY A 133 8.32 -14.32 30.69
C GLY A 133 8.85 -15.68 30.27
N GLY A 134 7.97 -16.56 29.81
CA GLY A 134 8.32 -17.89 29.28
C GLY A 134 9.16 -17.88 27.99
N LEU A 135 9.37 -16.71 27.38
CA LEU A 135 10.27 -16.56 26.23
C LEU A 135 11.76 -16.55 26.60
N ARG A 136 12.12 -16.41 27.88
CA ARG A 136 13.51 -16.39 28.33
C ARG A 136 14.21 -17.67 27.91
N GLY A 137 15.38 -17.52 27.27
CA GLY A 137 16.19 -18.63 26.74
C GLY A 137 15.58 -19.32 25.52
N LYS A 138 14.46 -18.82 24.96
CA LYS A 138 13.77 -19.43 23.82
C LYS A 138 14.24 -18.88 22.48
N LYS A 139 13.91 -19.61 21.40
CA LYS A 139 14.16 -19.21 20.01
C LYS A 139 12.87 -18.69 19.40
N VAL A 140 12.90 -17.47 18.84
CA VAL A 140 11.75 -16.88 18.18
C VAL A 140 12.08 -16.55 16.73
N GLY A 141 11.28 -17.06 15.80
CA GLY A 141 11.41 -16.84 14.36
C GLY A 141 10.77 -15.52 13.95
N ILE A 142 11.47 -14.77 13.12
CA ILE A 142 11.02 -13.56 12.43
C ILE A 142 11.28 -13.71 10.93
N THR A 143 10.70 -12.81 10.10
CA THR A 143 11.00 -12.86 8.66
C THR A 143 12.43 -12.43 8.37
N ARG A 144 12.81 -11.20 8.72
CA ARG A 144 14.14 -10.63 8.54
C ARG A 144 14.41 -9.57 9.60
N PHE A 145 15.68 -9.36 9.93
CA PHE A 145 16.07 -8.24 10.78
C PHE A 145 15.69 -6.89 10.15
N GLY A 146 15.13 -5.99 10.95
CA GLY A 146 14.59 -4.69 10.53
C GLY A 146 13.24 -4.74 9.83
N ALA A 147 12.68 -5.92 9.58
CA ALA A 147 11.32 -6.05 9.07
C ALA A 147 10.28 -5.85 10.19
N VAL A 148 9.01 -5.71 9.79
CA VAL A 148 7.87 -5.51 10.72
C VAL A 148 7.84 -6.56 11.84
N THR A 149 8.11 -7.84 11.53
CA THR A 149 8.11 -8.93 12.50
C THR A 149 9.22 -8.81 13.54
N ASP A 150 10.38 -8.33 13.15
CA ASP A 150 11.51 -8.09 14.07
C ASP A 150 11.22 -6.89 14.98
N LEU A 151 10.76 -5.79 14.40
CA LEU A 151 10.42 -4.59 15.17
C LEU A 151 9.27 -4.84 16.16
N ALA A 152 8.26 -5.63 15.77
CA ALA A 152 7.18 -6.04 16.67
C ALA A 152 7.70 -6.88 17.85
N LEU A 153 8.58 -7.85 17.58
CA LEU A 153 9.18 -8.67 18.63
C LEU A 153 10.05 -7.85 19.56
N ARG A 154 10.90 -6.98 19.03
CA ARG A 154 11.80 -6.14 19.86
C ARG A 154 11.02 -5.17 20.72
N ALA A 155 9.99 -4.50 20.17
CA ALA A 155 9.11 -3.63 20.96
C ALA A 155 8.49 -4.37 22.15
N LEU A 156 8.07 -5.62 21.92
CA LEU A 156 7.50 -6.47 22.95
C LEU A 156 8.53 -6.87 24.01
N LEU A 157 9.72 -7.32 23.58
CA LEU A 157 10.80 -7.76 24.48
C LEU A 157 11.34 -6.59 25.31
N GLU A 158 11.53 -5.42 24.71
CA GLU A 158 11.96 -4.19 25.40
C GLU A 158 10.94 -3.78 26.46
N ARG A 159 9.64 -3.74 26.12
CA ARG A 159 8.58 -3.37 27.04
C ARG A 159 8.49 -4.28 28.27
N ASN A 160 8.86 -5.56 28.10
CA ASN A 160 8.83 -6.57 29.16
C ASN A 160 10.21 -6.84 29.79
N ASN A 161 11.24 -6.05 29.46
CA ASN A 161 12.61 -6.19 29.94
C ASN A 161 13.16 -7.62 29.78
N ILE A 162 12.95 -8.23 28.60
CA ILE A 162 13.43 -9.56 28.23
C ILE A 162 14.59 -9.39 27.23
N LYS A 163 15.78 -9.90 27.60
CA LYS A 163 17.00 -9.73 26.79
C LYS A 163 17.57 -11.06 26.28
N ASP A 164 17.16 -12.17 26.85
CA ASP A 164 17.71 -13.52 26.64
C ASP A 164 16.85 -14.36 25.68
N VAL A 165 16.41 -13.75 24.57
CA VAL A 165 15.71 -14.44 23.47
C VAL A 165 16.63 -14.53 22.25
N THR A 166 16.74 -15.74 21.67
CA THR A 166 17.44 -15.93 20.40
C THR A 166 16.51 -15.62 19.25
N ILE A 167 16.76 -14.54 18.52
CA ILE A 167 15.95 -14.15 17.35
C ILE A 167 16.57 -14.77 16.09
N LEU A 168 15.75 -15.52 15.33
CA LEU A 168 16.17 -16.22 14.10
C LEU A 168 15.46 -15.67 12.88
N GLN A 169 16.24 -15.33 11.83
CA GLN A 169 15.66 -14.99 10.52
C GLN A 169 15.21 -16.25 9.80
N MET A 170 13.93 -16.32 9.45
CA MET A 170 13.33 -17.47 8.77
C MET A 170 13.18 -17.26 7.26
N GLY A 171 13.28 -16.01 6.78
CA GLY A 171 13.14 -15.66 5.36
C GLY A 171 11.77 -15.08 4.99
N GLY A 172 10.68 -15.68 5.43
CA GLY A 172 9.30 -15.26 5.17
C GLY A 172 8.33 -15.68 6.27
N LEU A 173 7.06 -15.31 6.11
CA LEU A 173 6.00 -15.67 7.08
C LEU A 173 5.70 -17.18 7.06
N ALA A 174 5.69 -17.78 5.87
CA ALA A 174 5.46 -19.22 5.72
C ALA A 174 6.60 -20.04 6.35
N GLU A 175 7.84 -19.60 6.17
CA GLU A 175 9.03 -20.23 6.77
C GLU A 175 9.04 -20.07 8.29
N ALA A 176 8.62 -18.91 8.81
CA ALA A 176 8.50 -18.69 10.25
C ALA A 176 7.41 -19.59 10.87
N MET A 177 6.25 -19.70 10.21
CA MET A 177 5.18 -20.63 10.58
C MET A 177 5.70 -22.08 10.57
N ALA A 178 6.35 -22.50 9.49
CA ALA A 178 6.87 -23.85 9.36
C ALA A 178 7.94 -24.15 10.42
N GLY A 179 8.77 -23.17 10.75
CA GLY A 179 9.76 -23.27 11.82
C GLY A 179 9.15 -23.57 13.18
N LEU A 180 8.05 -22.90 13.52
CA LEU A 180 7.30 -23.14 14.75
C LEU A 180 6.60 -24.50 14.70
N SER A 181 5.91 -24.83 13.60
CA SER A 181 5.23 -26.13 13.44
C SER A 181 6.17 -27.33 13.50
N LYS A 182 7.37 -27.21 12.93
CA LYS A 182 8.40 -28.28 12.95
C LYS A 182 9.29 -28.27 14.19
N GLY A 183 9.16 -27.27 15.04
CA GLY A 183 9.88 -27.20 16.30
C GLY A 183 11.31 -26.66 16.23
N SER A 184 11.74 -26.03 15.15
CA SER A 184 13.06 -25.37 15.06
C SER A 184 13.11 -24.05 15.83
N VAL A 185 11.94 -23.46 16.11
CA VAL A 185 11.77 -22.31 17.02
C VAL A 185 10.66 -22.60 18.04
N ASP A 186 10.66 -21.88 19.16
CA ASP A 186 9.66 -21.99 20.22
C ASP A 186 8.51 -21.00 20.06
N GLY A 187 8.75 -19.92 19.31
CA GLY A 187 7.78 -18.93 18.91
C GLY A 187 8.04 -18.40 17.51
N ALA A 188 7.05 -17.80 16.89
CA ALA A 188 7.17 -17.14 15.59
C ALA A 188 6.30 -15.88 15.55
N VAL A 189 6.85 -14.79 15.00
CA VAL A 189 6.07 -13.58 14.74
C VAL A 189 5.54 -13.66 13.31
N VAL A 190 4.24 -13.79 13.21
CA VAL A 190 3.52 -13.96 11.94
C VAL A 190 2.27 -13.07 11.90
N SER A 191 1.61 -13.03 10.75
CA SER A 191 0.31 -12.35 10.57
C SER A 191 -0.67 -13.27 9.87
N PRO A 192 -1.97 -12.99 9.89
CA PRO A 192 -2.93 -13.77 9.13
C PRO A 192 -2.58 -13.83 7.62
N PRO A 193 -2.78 -14.97 6.96
CA PRO A 193 -3.51 -16.16 7.44
C PRO A 193 -2.68 -17.15 8.28
N HIS A 194 -1.35 -16.97 8.41
CA HIS A 194 -0.46 -17.91 9.11
C HIS A 194 -0.80 -18.05 10.60
N THR A 195 -1.19 -16.95 11.27
CA THR A 195 -1.67 -16.97 12.65
C THR A 195 -2.85 -17.94 12.80
N LEU A 196 -3.84 -17.81 11.91
CA LEU A 196 -5.05 -18.65 11.94
C LEU A 196 -4.73 -20.13 11.70
N SER A 197 -3.80 -20.41 10.79
CA SER A 197 -3.31 -21.76 10.54
C SER A 197 -2.62 -22.37 11.76
N LEU A 198 -1.83 -21.60 12.49
CA LEU A 198 -1.17 -22.04 13.73
C LEU A 198 -2.17 -22.28 14.86
N LEU A 199 -3.19 -21.42 15.00
CA LEU A 199 -4.28 -21.64 15.98
C LEU A 199 -5.00 -22.98 15.72
N LYS A 200 -5.30 -23.31 14.46
CA LYS A 200 -5.90 -24.62 14.09
C LYS A 200 -4.98 -25.80 14.42
N GLN A 201 -3.65 -25.62 14.41
CA GLN A 201 -2.68 -26.63 14.80
C GLN A 201 -2.48 -26.71 16.31
N GLY A 202 -3.20 -25.94 17.13
CA GLY A 202 -3.12 -25.94 18.60
C GLY A 202 -2.00 -25.08 19.19
N PHE A 203 -1.32 -24.24 18.39
CA PHE A 203 -0.41 -23.24 18.90
C PHE A 203 -1.17 -22.11 19.59
N ARG A 204 -0.48 -21.39 20.47
CA ARG A 204 -1.05 -20.29 21.24
C ARG A 204 -0.68 -18.95 20.61
N GLU A 205 -1.63 -18.05 20.47
CA GLU A 205 -1.36 -16.63 20.29
C GLU A 205 -1.05 -16.02 21.66
N LEU A 206 0.24 -15.79 21.92
CA LEU A 206 0.72 -15.22 23.18
C LEU A 206 0.51 -13.72 23.23
N VAL A 207 0.65 -13.05 22.09
CA VAL A 207 0.43 -11.61 21.92
C VAL A 207 -0.31 -11.39 20.61
N SER A 208 -1.45 -10.75 20.71
CA SER A 208 -2.28 -10.39 19.56
C SER A 208 -1.86 -9.03 18.96
N PRO A 209 -2.31 -8.69 17.75
CA PRO A 209 -2.16 -7.34 17.19
C PRO A 209 -2.80 -6.27 18.10
N GLY A 210 -3.90 -6.60 18.77
CA GLY A 210 -4.56 -5.73 19.74
C GLY A 210 -3.66 -5.40 20.93
N ASP A 211 -2.91 -6.38 21.42
CA ASP A 211 -1.97 -6.16 22.53
C ASP A 211 -0.78 -5.31 22.08
N LEU A 212 -0.26 -5.51 20.88
CA LEU A 212 0.79 -4.63 20.32
C LEU A 212 0.29 -3.19 20.17
N ARG A 213 -0.96 -2.98 19.73
CA ARG A 213 -1.55 -1.64 19.66
C ARG A 213 -1.66 -0.96 21.04
N LYS A 214 -1.98 -1.70 22.10
CA LYS A 214 -2.03 -1.19 23.49
C LYS A 214 -0.67 -0.69 24.01
N LEU A 215 0.44 -1.07 23.37
CA LEU A 215 1.75 -0.50 23.71
C LEU A 215 1.85 1.00 23.35
N GLY A 216 0.88 1.55 22.63
CA GLY A 216 0.84 2.96 22.23
C GLY A 216 1.88 3.29 21.15
N ILE A 217 2.49 2.29 20.54
CA ILE A 217 3.52 2.46 19.51
C ILE A 217 2.83 2.48 18.16
N GLY A 218 2.85 3.62 17.50
CA GLY A 218 2.44 3.73 16.10
C GLY A 218 3.42 2.98 15.20
N PHE A 219 2.90 2.40 14.13
CA PHE A 219 3.69 1.69 13.12
C PHE A 219 3.08 1.89 11.73
N VAL A 220 3.88 1.77 10.68
CA VAL A 220 3.37 1.71 9.30
C VAL A 220 3.73 0.33 8.73
N THR A 221 2.82 -0.62 8.94
CA THR A 221 2.97 -1.99 8.43
C THR A 221 2.88 -2.01 6.92
N ASN A 222 1.95 -1.26 6.34
CA ASN A 222 1.76 -1.18 4.90
C ASN A 222 1.15 0.17 4.49
N GLY A 223 1.44 0.59 3.26
CA GLY A 223 0.91 1.84 2.72
C GLY A 223 1.42 2.12 1.32
N ILE A 224 1.09 3.29 0.82
CA ILE A 224 1.52 3.75 -0.49
C ILE A 224 2.75 4.64 -0.32
N VAL A 225 3.77 4.35 -1.11
CA VAL A 225 4.98 5.16 -1.24
C VAL A 225 5.09 5.71 -2.64
N ALA A 226 5.76 6.84 -2.80
CA ALA A 226 6.05 7.42 -4.10
C ALA A 226 7.49 7.95 -4.15
N ARG A 227 8.04 8.11 -5.35
CA ARG A 227 9.20 8.97 -5.52
C ARG A 227 8.75 10.41 -5.26
N ARG A 228 9.49 11.13 -4.43
CA ARG A 228 9.17 12.52 -4.06
C ARG A 228 9.09 13.42 -5.29
N SER A 229 10.07 13.28 -6.20
CA SER A 229 10.12 14.03 -7.46
C SER A 229 8.87 13.77 -8.32
N PHE A 230 8.44 12.49 -8.42
CA PHE A 230 7.22 12.13 -9.14
C PHE A 230 5.96 12.68 -8.45
N ALA A 231 5.85 12.50 -7.13
CA ALA A 231 4.68 12.94 -6.37
C ALA A 231 4.47 14.45 -6.47
N SER A 232 5.54 15.25 -6.45
CA SER A 232 5.48 16.70 -6.61
C SER A 232 4.98 17.11 -8.00
N SER A 233 5.48 16.44 -9.07
CA SER A 233 5.14 16.79 -10.45
C SER A 233 3.82 16.18 -10.93
N ASN A 234 3.33 15.12 -10.27
CA ASN A 234 2.17 14.34 -10.69
C ASN A 234 1.14 14.19 -9.58
N ARG A 235 0.91 15.24 -8.81
CA ARG A 235 0.05 15.24 -7.61
C ARG A 235 -1.33 14.60 -7.88
N ASN A 236 -1.98 14.96 -9.00
CA ASN A 236 -3.28 14.43 -9.37
C ASN A 236 -3.28 12.90 -9.58
N ILE A 237 -2.20 12.33 -10.13
CA ILE A 237 -2.06 10.88 -10.31
C ILE A 237 -1.98 10.20 -8.94
N VAL A 238 -1.18 10.75 -8.04
CA VAL A 238 -1.02 10.25 -6.67
C VAL A 238 -2.37 10.26 -5.92
N LEU A 239 -3.09 11.38 -5.97
CA LEU A 239 -4.42 11.50 -5.36
C LEU A 239 -5.41 10.45 -5.89
N ARG A 240 -5.42 10.20 -7.21
CA ARG A 240 -6.27 9.17 -7.84
C ARG A 240 -5.93 7.76 -7.37
N VAL A 241 -4.64 7.45 -7.18
CA VAL A 241 -4.21 6.15 -6.65
C VAL A 241 -4.65 5.99 -5.19
N ILE A 242 -4.52 7.03 -4.36
CA ILE A 242 -4.98 7.01 -2.97
C ILE A 242 -6.51 6.87 -2.90
N LYS A 243 -7.26 7.61 -3.73
CA LYS A 243 -8.72 7.49 -3.85
C LYS A 243 -9.15 6.07 -4.18
N ALA A 244 -8.60 5.50 -5.25
CA ALA A 244 -8.93 4.14 -5.67
C ALA A 244 -8.61 3.11 -4.58
N THR A 245 -7.49 3.29 -3.85
CA THR A 245 -7.13 2.43 -2.72
C THR A 245 -8.14 2.55 -1.58
N ALA A 246 -8.58 3.76 -1.23
CA ALA A 246 -9.58 3.97 -0.18
C ALA A 246 -10.96 3.39 -0.58
N GLU A 247 -11.39 3.57 -1.84
CA GLU A 247 -12.59 2.93 -2.40
C GLU A 247 -12.45 1.40 -2.35
N GLY A 248 -11.27 0.85 -2.68
CA GLY A 248 -10.96 -0.57 -2.55
C GLY A 248 -11.09 -1.06 -1.11
N THR A 249 -10.60 -0.29 -0.14
CA THR A 249 -10.74 -0.56 1.29
C THR A 249 -12.22 -0.58 1.70
N LYS A 250 -13.01 0.41 1.27
CA LYS A 250 -14.45 0.45 1.56
C LYS A 250 -15.19 -0.76 0.95
N LEU A 251 -14.92 -1.06 -0.32
CA LEU A 251 -15.56 -2.19 -1.00
C LEU A 251 -15.17 -3.53 -0.35
N MET A 252 -13.90 -3.69 0.00
CA MET A 252 -13.38 -4.85 0.72
C MET A 252 -14.13 -5.10 2.03
N THR A 253 -14.37 -4.06 2.81
CA THR A 253 -15.07 -4.18 4.10
C THR A 253 -16.58 -4.35 3.96
N ALA A 254 -17.19 -3.84 2.88
CA ALA A 254 -18.63 -3.86 2.67
C ALA A 254 -19.13 -5.07 1.87
N ASN A 255 -18.25 -5.77 1.15
CA ASN A 255 -18.63 -6.89 0.27
C ASN A 255 -17.87 -8.18 0.63
N GLU A 256 -18.38 -8.89 1.64
CA GLU A 256 -17.79 -10.15 2.11
C GLU A 256 -17.63 -11.20 1.02
N PRO A 257 -18.65 -11.51 0.16
CA PRO A 257 -18.52 -12.52 -0.88
C PRO A 257 -17.41 -12.20 -1.89
N LEU A 258 -17.32 -10.96 -2.36
CA LEU A 258 -16.25 -10.52 -3.25
C LEU A 258 -14.88 -10.66 -2.58
N THR A 259 -14.77 -10.19 -1.35
CA THR A 259 -13.51 -10.18 -0.61
C THR A 259 -13.01 -11.60 -0.34
N LYS A 260 -13.88 -12.51 0.09
CA LYS A 260 -13.54 -13.93 0.26
C LYS A 260 -13.10 -14.58 -1.04
N LYS A 261 -13.80 -14.31 -2.15
CA LYS A 261 -13.43 -14.80 -3.48
C LYS A 261 -12.01 -14.33 -3.88
N LEU A 262 -11.67 -13.07 -3.61
CA LEU A 262 -10.35 -12.53 -3.94
C LEU A 262 -9.27 -13.04 -2.99
N ILE A 263 -9.57 -13.22 -1.71
CA ILE A 263 -8.66 -13.87 -0.75
C ILE A 263 -8.33 -15.29 -1.22
N SER A 264 -9.34 -16.11 -1.56
CA SER A 264 -9.14 -17.45 -2.10
C SER A 264 -8.27 -17.42 -3.37
N LYS A 265 -8.63 -16.58 -4.34
CA LYS A 265 -7.92 -16.46 -5.63
C LYS A 265 -6.43 -16.10 -5.47
N TYR A 266 -6.11 -15.11 -4.60
CA TYR A 266 -4.77 -14.54 -4.51
C TYR A 266 -3.91 -15.16 -3.43
N LEU A 267 -4.51 -15.66 -2.35
CA LEU A 267 -3.77 -16.22 -1.21
C LEU A 267 -3.90 -17.75 -1.13
N HIS A 268 -4.65 -18.37 -2.06
CA HIS A 268 -4.88 -19.81 -2.11
C HIS A 268 -5.42 -20.38 -0.80
N ILE A 269 -6.41 -19.67 -0.23
CA ILE A 269 -7.11 -20.07 0.99
C ILE A 269 -8.49 -20.54 0.58
N ASP A 270 -8.76 -21.87 0.68
CA ASP A 270 -10.03 -22.47 0.30
C ASP A 270 -10.82 -23.00 1.51
N ASP A 271 -10.18 -23.07 2.68
CA ASP A 271 -10.85 -23.44 3.94
C ASP A 271 -11.88 -22.37 4.33
N PRO A 272 -13.17 -22.70 4.46
CA PRO A 272 -14.22 -21.70 4.70
C PRO A 272 -14.05 -20.91 6.00
N GLU A 273 -13.52 -21.53 7.04
CA GLU A 273 -13.27 -20.88 8.33
C GLU A 273 -12.09 -19.91 8.22
N LEU A 274 -10.98 -20.31 7.58
CA LEU A 274 -9.86 -19.43 7.33
C LEU A 274 -10.25 -18.25 6.44
N LEU A 275 -11.11 -18.47 5.45
CA LEU A 275 -11.66 -17.40 4.61
C LEU A 275 -12.49 -16.41 5.42
N HIS A 276 -13.36 -16.93 6.31
CA HIS A 276 -14.19 -16.09 7.16
C HIS A 276 -13.34 -15.26 8.13
N GLN A 277 -12.40 -15.90 8.82
CA GLN A 277 -11.48 -15.20 9.73
C GLN A 277 -10.58 -14.20 8.99
N SER A 278 -10.14 -14.53 7.79
CA SER A 278 -9.38 -13.61 6.94
C SER A 278 -10.20 -12.39 6.52
N TYR A 279 -11.50 -12.58 6.23
CA TYR A 279 -12.41 -11.47 5.96
C TYR A 279 -12.61 -10.59 7.20
N LEU A 280 -12.86 -11.17 8.38
CA LEU A 280 -12.97 -10.41 9.62
C LEU A 280 -11.71 -9.58 9.87
N TYR A 281 -10.55 -10.19 9.67
CA TYR A 281 -9.28 -9.45 9.78
C TYR A 281 -9.24 -8.23 8.85
N VAL A 282 -9.54 -8.38 7.56
CA VAL A 282 -9.46 -7.25 6.63
C VAL A 282 -10.57 -6.23 6.83
N SER A 283 -11.71 -6.61 7.38
CA SER A 283 -12.81 -5.68 7.68
C SER A 283 -12.49 -4.72 8.84
N GLU A 284 -11.59 -5.12 9.74
CA GLU A 284 -11.27 -4.38 10.98
C GLU A 284 -9.91 -3.67 10.97
N ASN A 285 -9.01 -4.07 10.07
CA ASN A 285 -7.59 -3.71 10.19
C ASN A 285 -7.07 -2.79 9.08
N PHE A 286 -7.91 -1.88 8.57
CA PHE A 286 -7.47 -0.89 7.59
C PHE A 286 -7.92 0.52 7.95
N ALA A 287 -7.04 1.49 7.68
CA ALA A 287 -7.34 2.89 7.93
C ALA A 287 -8.42 3.41 6.98
N ARG A 288 -9.47 4.01 7.54
CA ARG A 288 -10.50 4.72 6.76
C ARG A 288 -9.95 5.99 6.13
N GLU A 289 -9.11 6.69 6.85
CA GLU A 289 -8.32 7.84 6.43
C GLU A 289 -6.85 7.44 6.56
N PRO A 290 -6.11 7.18 5.47
CA PRO A 290 -4.81 6.54 5.53
C PRO A 290 -3.66 7.52 5.86
N PHE A 291 -3.79 8.32 6.91
CA PHE A 291 -2.73 9.18 7.41
C PHE A 291 -1.52 8.39 7.89
N VAL A 292 -0.34 8.88 7.56
CA VAL A 292 0.91 8.39 8.12
C VAL A 292 1.07 8.97 9.53
N PRO A 293 1.12 8.15 10.59
CA PRO A 293 1.32 8.67 11.94
C PRO A 293 2.76 9.18 12.10
N PRO A 294 2.98 10.49 12.37
CA PRO A 294 4.35 11.04 12.48
C PRO A 294 5.19 10.36 13.57
N GLY A 295 4.59 10.09 14.72
CA GLY A 295 5.25 9.39 15.83
C GLY A 295 5.68 7.97 15.47
N ALA A 296 4.92 7.29 14.58
CA ALA A 296 5.30 5.96 14.09
C ALA A 296 6.59 5.99 13.26
N MET A 297 6.71 6.95 12.36
CA MET A 297 7.90 7.08 11.52
C MET A 297 9.14 7.39 12.36
N GLN A 298 9.01 8.29 13.32
CA GLN A 298 10.10 8.64 14.25
C GLN A 298 10.53 7.44 15.10
N TRP A 299 9.58 6.73 15.70
CA TRP A 299 9.89 5.55 16.51
C TRP A 299 10.57 4.46 15.70
N MET A 300 10.05 4.13 14.52
CA MET A 300 10.68 3.13 13.64
C MET A 300 12.10 3.52 13.24
N ALA A 301 12.35 4.80 12.94
CA ALA A 301 13.68 5.28 12.60
C ALA A 301 14.66 5.12 13.77
N GLN A 302 14.22 5.41 15.00
CA GLN A 302 15.01 5.21 16.20
C GLN A 302 15.33 3.74 16.43
N GLN A 303 14.34 2.84 16.28
CA GLN A 303 14.57 1.40 16.43
C GLN A 303 15.58 0.87 15.40
N LEU A 304 15.44 1.26 14.14
CA LEU A 304 16.36 0.85 13.08
C LEU A 304 17.80 1.36 13.35
N ALA A 305 17.94 2.56 13.91
CA ALA A 305 19.24 3.11 14.30
C ALA A 305 19.85 2.35 15.51
N GLN A 306 19.06 2.06 16.53
CA GLN A 306 19.49 1.26 17.68
C GLN A 306 19.98 -0.15 17.29
N MET A 307 19.37 -0.70 16.22
CA MET A 307 19.74 -2.00 15.66
C MET A 307 20.93 -1.94 14.70
N ASN A 308 21.53 -0.77 14.48
CA ASN A 308 22.58 -0.52 13.49
C ASN A 308 22.16 -0.89 12.04
N LEU A 309 20.88 -0.84 11.73
CA LEU A 309 20.34 -1.11 10.38
C LEU A 309 20.29 0.15 9.50
N VAL A 310 20.39 1.31 10.13
CA VAL A 310 20.51 2.62 9.47
C VAL A 310 21.56 3.47 10.20
N ASP A 311 22.09 4.49 9.53
CA ASP A 311 23.07 5.39 10.12
C ASP A 311 22.41 6.32 11.15
N ALA A 312 22.79 6.17 12.41
CA ALA A 312 22.30 6.99 13.52
C ALA A 312 22.68 8.48 13.37
N LYS A 313 23.83 8.80 12.74
CA LYS A 313 24.23 10.20 12.47
C LYS A 313 23.33 10.83 11.41
N ALA A 314 23.05 10.09 10.34
CA ALA A 314 22.09 10.55 9.32
C ALA A 314 20.70 10.79 9.94
N LEU A 315 20.26 9.94 10.88
CA LEU A 315 18.98 10.15 11.57
C LEU A 315 18.95 11.45 12.39
N GLN A 316 20.05 11.82 13.07
CA GLN A 316 20.12 13.04 13.87
C GLN A 316 19.93 14.32 13.02
N THR A 317 20.32 14.30 11.76
CA THR A 317 20.24 15.45 10.85
C THR A 317 19.03 15.42 9.92
N THR A 318 18.30 14.28 9.86
CA THR A 318 17.14 14.11 9.00
C THR A 318 15.86 14.45 9.77
N PRO A 319 15.08 15.46 9.37
CA PRO A 319 13.83 15.78 10.04
C PRO A 319 12.81 14.65 9.81
N ASN A 320 11.92 14.43 10.78
CA ASN A 320 10.90 13.38 10.68
C ASN A 320 10.00 13.54 9.44
N SER A 321 9.73 14.78 9.03
CA SER A 321 8.97 15.11 7.81
C SER A 321 9.65 14.65 6.51
N ALA A 322 10.91 14.24 6.55
CA ALA A 322 11.58 13.65 5.39
C ALA A 322 11.06 12.25 5.05
N PHE A 323 10.40 11.56 5.98
CA PHE A 323 9.95 10.19 5.78
C PHE A 323 8.53 10.06 5.21
N PHE A 324 7.69 11.11 5.34
CA PHE A 324 6.30 11.05 4.91
C PHE A 324 5.76 12.40 4.44
N ASP A 325 4.67 12.36 3.68
CA ASP A 325 3.91 13.54 3.26
C ASP A 325 2.41 13.25 3.36
N ASN A 326 1.78 13.81 4.40
CA ASN A 326 0.34 13.68 4.62
C ASN A 326 -0.51 14.66 3.81
N SER A 327 0.10 15.59 3.06
CA SER A 327 -0.64 16.63 2.33
C SER A 327 -1.63 16.06 1.30
N PHE A 328 -1.35 14.88 0.75
CA PHE A 328 -2.25 14.18 -0.17
C PHE A 328 -3.52 13.67 0.53
N VAL A 329 -3.36 13.06 1.70
CA VAL A 329 -4.50 12.56 2.49
C VAL A 329 -5.30 13.72 3.06
N GLU A 330 -4.61 14.78 3.52
CA GLU A 330 -5.25 15.99 4.00
C GLU A 330 -6.10 16.67 2.93
N GLU A 331 -5.60 16.80 1.69
CA GLU A 331 -6.36 17.36 0.57
C GLU A 331 -7.63 16.54 0.29
N LEU A 332 -7.54 15.20 0.31
CA LEU A 332 -8.70 14.33 0.15
C LEU A 332 -9.70 14.48 1.31
N LYS A 333 -9.22 14.66 2.52
CA LYS A 333 -10.06 14.92 3.68
C LYS A 333 -10.78 16.26 3.56
N GLN A 334 -10.08 17.33 3.25
CA GLN A 334 -10.63 18.67 3.08
C GLN A 334 -11.64 18.75 1.93
N SER A 335 -11.48 17.91 0.90
CA SER A 335 -12.46 17.79 -0.19
C SER A 335 -13.77 17.08 0.21
N GLY A 336 -13.89 16.57 1.43
CA GLY A 336 -15.03 15.76 1.91
C GLY A 336 -15.04 14.33 1.35
N PHE A 337 -13.98 13.90 0.66
CA PHE A 337 -13.95 12.58 0.02
C PHE A 337 -14.15 11.43 1.00
N PHE A 338 -13.41 11.41 2.11
CA PHE A 338 -13.53 10.33 3.10
C PHE A 338 -14.88 10.34 3.80
N GLU A 339 -15.40 11.51 4.13
CA GLU A 339 -16.75 11.62 4.72
C GLU A 339 -17.83 11.04 3.80
N SER A 340 -17.76 11.39 2.50
CA SER A 340 -18.68 10.85 1.49
C SER A 340 -18.50 9.34 1.29
N LEU A 341 -17.25 8.85 1.32
CA LEU A 341 -16.94 7.44 1.10
C LEU A 341 -17.46 6.55 2.23
N TRP A 342 -17.39 7.01 3.48
CA TRP A 342 -17.69 6.20 4.66
C TRP A 342 -19.11 6.40 5.24
N LYS A 343 -19.93 7.22 4.59
CA LYS A 343 -21.40 7.24 4.79
C LYS A 343 -22.01 5.96 4.23
#